data_74d16c7b3bdcdfe67d4e01d3e82c707c
#
_entry.id   74d16c7b3bdcdfe67d4e01d3e82c707c
#
_cell.length_a   1.000
_cell.length_b   1.000
_cell.length_c   1.000
_cell.angle_alpha   90.00
_cell.angle_beta   90.00
_cell.angle_gamma   90.00
#
_symmetry.space_group_name_H-M   'P 1'
#
loop_
_entity.id
_entity.type
_entity.pdbx_description
1 polymer ?
#
loop_
_entity_poly.entity_id
_entity_poly.type
_entity_poly.pdbx_seq_one_letter_code
_entity_poly.pdbx_strand_id
1 'polypeptide(L)'
;MRKALFVIFHGFDPNNGISKKIFYQVNALKACGLEVHLCYMDETSGKKRLIDNQVIADYGDGIIGKIKKRTEFSSVTQYAKEKGIDFVYLRSNHNASYFTIQMVKQMKKDGMKVVMEIPTYPYDSEYKAQGISHQIFQDKLFRNQLAKHLDAIITFSDYDVIFGQRTIRISNGIDFESVKVKKSVNNTSKELNLIGVAEIHTWHGFDRVVKGLANYYSKPQKYIVKFHVVGYFFSKEGEAKFRKIITDNHMERYVILYGKKHGGDLDTIFDYCDFGIGSLGRHRVGIDRIKTLKNREYAARGIPFIYSETDSDFDNRSYILKAPADETPIDINQGIAFYRTVKMTPSDIRDSIRDLSWECQMEHVIKSI
;
A
#
# COMPACT_ATOMS: atom_id res chain seq x y z
N MET A 1 -26.01 -7.10 -16.05
CA MET A 1 -24.73 -6.56 -15.57
C MET A 1 -24.35 -7.37 -14.36
N ARG A 2 -23.14 -7.88 -14.28
CA ARG A 2 -22.64 -8.68 -13.16
C ARG A 2 -22.58 -7.80 -11.91
N LYS A 3 -23.03 -8.31 -10.74
CA LYS A 3 -23.10 -7.56 -9.50
C LYS A 3 -22.07 -8.04 -8.50
N ALA A 4 -21.36 -7.11 -7.89
CA ALA A 4 -20.29 -7.40 -6.94
C ALA A 4 -20.54 -6.77 -5.57
N LEU A 5 -20.13 -7.48 -4.51
CA LEU A 5 -20.08 -6.97 -3.15
C LEU A 5 -18.63 -6.94 -2.69
N PHE A 6 -18.09 -5.73 -2.46
CA PHE A 6 -16.78 -5.54 -1.87
C PHE A 6 -16.93 -5.42 -0.34
N VAL A 7 -16.35 -6.33 0.42
CA VAL A 7 -16.52 -6.39 1.89
C VAL A 7 -15.23 -6.08 2.59
N ILE A 8 -15.25 -5.08 3.45
CA ILE A 8 -14.20 -4.80 4.43
C ILE A 8 -14.75 -4.94 5.86
N PHE A 9 -13.88 -5.31 6.79
CA PHE A 9 -14.27 -5.60 8.19
C PHE A 9 -13.91 -4.47 9.17
N HIS A 10 -13.46 -3.34 8.64
CA HIS A 10 -13.10 -2.14 9.39
C HIS A 10 -13.85 -0.92 8.84
N GLY A 11 -13.61 0.26 9.45
CA GLY A 11 -14.18 1.51 9.00
C GLY A 11 -13.63 1.96 7.65
N PHE A 12 -14.38 2.84 7.00
CA PHE A 12 -14.01 3.46 5.73
C PHE A 12 -13.86 4.97 5.94
N ASP A 13 -12.62 5.48 5.87
CA ASP A 13 -12.30 6.90 5.97
C ASP A 13 -11.57 7.35 4.69
N PRO A 14 -12.19 8.19 3.83
CA PRO A 14 -11.60 8.66 2.58
C PRO A 14 -10.23 9.35 2.73
N ASN A 15 -9.89 9.83 3.92
CA ASN A 15 -8.60 10.47 4.19
C ASN A 15 -7.48 9.47 4.52
N ASN A 16 -7.81 8.21 4.73
CA ASN A 16 -6.85 7.15 5.02
C ASN A 16 -6.34 6.50 3.74
N GLY A 17 -5.04 6.22 3.64
CA GLY A 17 -4.42 5.61 2.46
C GLY A 17 -4.98 4.22 2.11
N ILE A 18 -5.37 3.42 3.12
CA ILE A 18 -6.00 2.11 2.92
C ILE A 18 -7.38 2.28 2.30
N SER A 19 -8.18 3.20 2.82
CA SER A 19 -9.52 3.48 2.27
C SER A 19 -9.48 4.07 0.87
N LYS A 20 -8.49 4.92 0.56
CA LYS A 20 -8.23 5.38 -0.82
C LYS A 20 -7.94 4.22 -1.76
N LYS A 21 -7.08 3.28 -1.36
CA LYS A 21 -6.81 2.08 -2.15
C LYS A 21 -8.10 1.29 -2.41
N ILE A 22 -8.92 1.06 -1.39
CA ILE A 22 -10.21 0.36 -1.52
C ILE A 22 -11.15 1.11 -2.47
N PHE A 23 -11.21 2.42 -2.36
CA PHE A 23 -12.00 3.26 -3.26
C PHE A 23 -11.58 3.10 -4.72
N TYR A 24 -10.28 3.11 -5.01
CA TYR A 24 -9.76 2.88 -6.35
C TYR A 24 -10.06 1.47 -6.87
N GLN A 25 -9.95 0.44 -6.02
CA GLN A 25 -10.32 -0.93 -6.38
C GLN A 25 -11.82 -1.06 -6.73
N VAL A 26 -12.69 -0.44 -5.93
CA VAL A 26 -14.14 -0.41 -6.18
C VAL A 26 -14.46 0.31 -7.49
N ASN A 27 -13.84 1.46 -7.74
CA ASN A 27 -14.04 2.21 -8.98
C ASN A 27 -13.51 1.44 -10.21
N ALA A 28 -12.37 0.77 -10.07
CA ALA A 28 -11.83 -0.08 -11.12
C ALA A 28 -12.74 -1.26 -11.45
N LEU A 29 -13.34 -1.92 -10.46
CA LEU A 29 -14.36 -2.95 -10.70
C LEU A 29 -15.59 -2.38 -11.43
N LYS A 30 -16.02 -1.16 -11.08
CA LYS A 30 -17.09 -0.46 -11.80
C LYS A 30 -16.71 -0.15 -13.25
N ALA A 31 -15.48 0.32 -13.48
CA ALA A 31 -14.94 0.58 -14.81
C ALA A 31 -14.86 -0.70 -15.66
N CYS A 32 -14.65 -1.87 -15.04
CA CYS A 32 -14.72 -3.18 -15.67
C CYS A 32 -16.18 -3.66 -15.95
N GLY A 33 -17.20 -2.83 -15.74
CA GLY A 33 -18.59 -3.12 -16.09
C GLY A 33 -19.40 -3.83 -15.00
N LEU A 34 -18.93 -3.85 -13.75
CA LEU A 34 -19.69 -4.41 -12.63
C LEU A 34 -20.52 -3.33 -11.92
N GLU A 35 -21.71 -3.71 -11.43
CA GLU A 35 -22.41 -2.95 -10.39
C GLU A 35 -21.80 -3.35 -9.04
N VAL A 36 -21.13 -2.41 -8.34
CA VAL A 36 -20.34 -2.73 -7.13
C VAL A 36 -20.94 -2.03 -5.94
N HIS A 37 -21.22 -2.82 -4.90
CA HIS A 37 -21.66 -2.40 -3.58
C HIS A 37 -20.49 -2.51 -2.58
N LEU A 38 -20.30 -1.49 -1.72
CA LEU A 38 -19.24 -1.46 -0.72
C LEU A 38 -19.80 -1.69 0.69
N CYS A 39 -19.41 -2.80 1.32
CA CYS A 39 -19.77 -3.13 2.70
C CYS A 39 -18.62 -2.79 3.67
N TYR A 40 -18.89 -1.99 4.70
CA TYR A 40 -17.90 -1.55 5.68
C TYR A 40 -18.52 -1.36 7.08
N MET A 41 -17.68 -1.06 8.07
CA MET A 41 -18.10 -0.76 9.45
C MET A 41 -18.08 0.75 9.69
N ASP A 42 -19.10 1.26 10.36
CA ASP A 42 -19.06 2.55 11.05
C ASP A 42 -19.03 2.32 12.55
N GLU A 43 -18.07 2.95 13.22
CA GLU A 43 -17.86 2.83 14.66
C GLU A 43 -17.90 4.22 15.35
N THR A 44 -18.38 5.25 14.65
CA THR A 44 -18.45 6.62 15.17
C THR A 44 -19.60 6.81 16.16
N SER A 45 -20.73 6.15 15.90
CA SER A 45 -21.93 6.18 16.74
C SER A 45 -22.51 4.77 16.92
N GLY A 46 -21.87 3.98 17.76
CA GLY A 46 -22.17 2.55 17.85
C GLY A 46 -21.41 1.75 16.79
N LYS A 47 -21.63 0.43 16.75
CA LYS A 47 -21.02 -0.47 15.78
C LYS A 47 -22.05 -0.86 14.74
N LYS A 48 -22.03 -0.19 13.60
CA LYS A 48 -22.98 -0.40 12.51
C LYS A 48 -22.27 -0.98 11.28
N ARG A 49 -22.96 -1.87 10.59
CA ARG A 49 -22.51 -2.36 9.28
C ARG A 49 -23.34 -1.67 8.22
N LEU A 50 -22.64 -1.09 7.25
CA LEU A 50 -23.24 -0.35 6.17
C LEU A 50 -22.91 -0.99 4.84
N ILE A 51 -23.85 -0.84 3.88
CA ILE A 51 -23.59 -1.05 2.45
C ILE A 51 -24.02 0.22 1.73
N ASP A 52 -23.12 0.83 0.97
CA ASP A 52 -23.35 2.08 0.22
C ASP A 52 -24.02 3.18 1.08
N ASN A 53 -23.50 3.39 2.29
CA ASN A 53 -23.97 4.32 3.32
C ASN A 53 -25.35 3.96 3.95
N GLN A 54 -25.96 2.83 3.61
CA GLN A 54 -27.18 2.35 4.25
C GLN A 54 -26.86 1.37 5.38
N VAL A 55 -27.39 1.59 6.57
CA VAL A 55 -27.23 0.68 7.71
C VAL A 55 -27.99 -0.61 7.46
N ILE A 56 -27.25 -1.74 7.40
CA ILE A 56 -27.86 -3.09 7.26
C ILE A 56 -27.86 -3.87 8.57
N ALA A 57 -27.07 -3.47 9.55
CA ALA A 57 -27.12 -4.01 10.91
C ALA A 57 -26.59 -2.98 11.90
N ASP A 58 -27.21 -2.93 13.08
CA ASP A 58 -26.74 -2.19 14.23
C ASP A 58 -26.45 -3.18 15.38
N TYR A 59 -25.21 -3.23 15.81
CA TYR A 59 -24.75 -4.16 16.84
C TYR A 59 -24.71 -3.52 18.23
N GLY A 60 -25.01 -2.22 18.32
CA GLY A 60 -24.94 -1.43 19.55
C GLY A 60 -23.50 -1.20 20.02
N ASP A 61 -23.40 -0.76 21.28
CA ASP A 61 -22.13 -0.41 21.91
C ASP A 61 -21.57 -1.50 22.84
N GLY A 62 -20.44 -1.17 23.47
CA GLY A 62 -19.81 -2.01 24.50
C GLY A 62 -19.24 -3.33 23.97
N ILE A 63 -19.15 -4.29 24.87
CA ILE A 63 -18.55 -5.62 24.62
C ILE A 63 -19.44 -6.45 23.69
N ILE A 64 -20.76 -6.41 23.88
CA ILE A 64 -21.72 -7.18 23.07
C ILE A 64 -21.63 -6.73 21.62
N GLY A 65 -21.61 -5.44 21.34
CA GLY A 65 -21.43 -4.92 19.99
C GLY A 65 -20.08 -5.31 19.38
N LYS A 66 -19.01 -5.37 20.19
CA LYS A 66 -17.68 -5.86 19.74
C LYS A 66 -17.71 -7.36 19.36
N ILE A 67 -18.49 -8.16 20.03
CA ILE A 67 -18.66 -9.57 19.71
C ILE A 67 -19.53 -9.72 18.46
N LYS A 68 -20.73 -9.11 18.44
CA LYS A 68 -21.69 -9.22 17.33
C LYS A 68 -21.09 -8.81 16.00
N LYS A 69 -20.38 -7.68 15.91
CA LYS A 69 -19.74 -7.23 14.65
C LYS A 69 -18.76 -8.25 14.05
N ARG A 70 -18.24 -9.19 14.88
CA ARG A 70 -17.28 -10.23 14.46
C ARG A 70 -17.93 -11.60 14.25
N THR A 71 -19.14 -11.80 14.73
CA THR A 71 -19.81 -13.11 14.71
C THR A 71 -21.10 -13.13 13.90
N GLU A 72 -21.70 -11.97 13.61
CA GLU A 72 -22.99 -11.88 12.96
C GLU A 72 -22.84 -11.29 11.55
N PHE A 73 -23.07 -12.11 10.54
CA PHE A 73 -22.94 -11.77 9.11
C PHE A 73 -24.20 -12.08 8.32
N SER A 74 -25.31 -12.46 8.97
CA SER A 74 -26.57 -12.81 8.33
C SER A 74 -27.12 -11.67 7.46
N SER A 75 -27.03 -10.41 7.93
CA SER A 75 -27.45 -9.23 7.17
C SER A 75 -26.65 -9.06 5.86
N VAL A 76 -25.36 -9.40 5.86
CA VAL A 76 -24.49 -9.29 4.67
C VAL A 76 -24.88 -10.37 3.65
N THR A 77 -25.07 -11.62 4.10
CA THR A 77 -25.44 -12.73 3.20
C THR A 77 -26.84 -12.55 2.65
N GLN A 78 -27.78 -12.07 3.49
CA GLN A 78 -29.14 -11.76 3.06
C GLN A 78 -29.17 -10.64 2.01
N TYR A 79 -28.47 -9.53 2.27
CA TYR A 79 -28.35 -8.43 1.29
C TYR A 79 -27.79 -8.93 -0.04
N ALA A 80 -26.69 -9.70 0.02
CA ALA A 80 -26.06 -10.23 -1.19
C ALA A 80 -27.03 -11.10 -2.01
N LYS A 81 -27.82 -11.94 -1.35
CA LYS A 81 -28.84 -12.78 -1.99
C LYS A 81 -29.97 -11.94 -2.60
N GLU A 82 -30.53 -11.00 -1.85
CA GLU A 82 -31.65 -10.14 -2.28
C GLU A 82 -31.27 -9.25 -3.46
N LYS A 83 -30.05 -8.74 -3.50
CA LYS A 83 -29.52 -7.92 -4.59
C LYS A 83 -29.06 -8.72 -5.81
N GLY A 84 -29.02 -10.05 -5.70
CA GLY A 84 -28.53 -10.91 -6.77
C GLY A 84 -27.04 -10.73 -7.03
N ILE A 85 -26.24 -10.59 -5.96
CA ILE A 85 -24.79 -10.54 -6.06
C ILE A 85 -24.26 -11.88 -6.57
N ASP A 86 -23.42 -11.86 -7.58
CA ASP A 86 -22.78 -13.05 -8.13
C ASP A 86 -21.27 -13.12 -7.85
N PHE A 87 -20.66 -12.00 -7.46
CA PHE A 87 -19.24 -11.88 -7.15
C PHE A 87 -19.00 -11.17 -5.83
N VAL A 88 -18.23 -11.79 -4.91
CA VAL A 88 -17.88 -11.22 -3.61
C VAL A 88 -16.37 -11.09 -3.50
N TYR A 89 -15.90 -9.87 -3.26
CA TYR A 89 -14.51 -9.53 -3.01
C TYR A 89 -14.34 -9.20 -1.52
N LEU A 90 -13.76 -10.13 -0.76
CA LEU A 90 -13.46 -9.92 0.66
C LEU A 90 -12.06 -9.34 0.81
N ARG A 91 -11.90 -8.30 1.61
CA ARG A 91 -10.58 -7.86 2.03
C ARG A 91 -10.29 -8.38 3.44
N SER A 92 -9.28 -9.24 3.57
CA SER A 92 -8.88 -9.81 4.84
C SER A 92 -8.44 -8.73 5.84
N ASN A 93 -8.88 -8.88 7.07
CA ASN A 93 -8.40 -8.13 8.24
C ASN A 93 -7.85 -9.10 9.31
N HIS A 94 -7.27 -10.23 8.87
CA HIS A 94 -6.80 -11.33 9.72
C HIS A 94 -7.89 -11.79 10.72
N ASN A 95 -9.07 -11.97 10.19
CA ASN A 95 -10.29 -12.24 10.95
C ASN A 95 -10.92 -13.58 10.59
N ALA A 96 -10.11 -14.55 10.13
CA ALA A 96 -10.58 -15.90 9.90
C ALA A 96 -11.13 -16.48 11.21
N SER A 97 -12.35 -16.99 11.16
CA SER A 97 -13.09 -17.53 12.29
C SER A 97 -14.16 -18.51 11.80
N TYR A 98 -14.77 -19.23 12.73
CA TYR A 98 -15.94 -20.05 12.42
C TYR A 98 -17.04 -19.23 11.71
N PHE A 99 -17.30 -18.01 12.17
CA PHE A 99 -18.38 -17.17 11.64
C PHE A 99 -18.08 -16.65 10.24
N THR A 100 -16.84 -16.26 9.94
CA THR A 100 -16.45 -15.88 8.58
C THR A 100 -16.49 -17.06 7.62
N ILE A 101 -16.17 -18.27 8.09
CA ILE A 101 -16.34 -19.50 7.31
C ILE A 101 -17.82 -19.75 7.00
N GLN A 102 -18.73 -19.61 7.97
CA GLN A 102 -20.16 -19.78 7.73
C GLN A 102 -20.71 -18.75 6.75
N MET A 103 -20.27 -17.49 6.86
CA MET A 103 -20.63 -16.44 5.90
C MET A 103 -20.24 -16.84 4.46
N VAL A 104 -18.97 -17.25 4.26
CA VAL A 104 -18.48 -17.65 2.94
C VAL A 104 -19.22 -18.90 2.43
N LYS A 105 -19.44 -19.91 3.29
CA LYS A 105 -20.23 -21.10 2.92
C LYS A 105 -21.65 -20.75 2.46
N GLN A 106 -22.31 -19.82 3.15
CA GLN A 106 -23.65 -19.39 2.75
C GLN A 106 -23.62 -18.68 1.37
N MET A 107 -22.68 -17.78 1.16
CA MET A 107 -22.49 -17.11 -0.14
C MET A 107 -22.22 -18.11 -1.26
N LYS A 108 -21.36 -19.12 -1.01
CA LYS A 108 -21.12 -20.20 -1.98
C LYS A 108 -22.36 -21.05 -2.25
N LYS A 109 -23.16 -21.36 -1.22
CA LYS A 109 -24.44 -22.08 -1.37
C LYS A 109 -25.44 -21.31 -2.19
N ASP A 110 -25.44 -19.98 -2.09
CA ASP A 110 -26.28 -19.08 -2.89
C ASP A 110 -25.70 -18.81 -4.30
N GLY A 111 -24.65 -19.54 -4.72
CA GLY A 111 -24.11 -19.51 -6.08
C GLY A 111 -23.05 -18.42 -6.35
N MET A 112 -22.65 -17.66 -5.35
CA MET A 112 -21.70 -16.56 -5.53
C MET A 112 -20.27 -17.07 -5.72
N LYS A 113 -19.46 -16.38 -6.52
CA LYS A 113 -18.02 -16.51 -6.54
C LYS A 113 -17.42 -15.63 -5.45
N VAL A 114 -16.56 -16.21 -4.60
CA VAL A 114 -16.00 -15.52 -3.45
C VAL A 114 -14.48 -15.55 -3.49
N VAL A 115 -13.84 -14.39 -3.57
CA VAL A 115 -12.39 -14.24 -3.46
C VAL A 115 -12.02 -13.45 -2.21
N MET A 116 -10.79 -13.65 -1.71
CA MET A 116 -10.30 -12.90 -0.56
C MET A 116 -8.92 -12.29 -0.83
N GLU A 117 -8.82 -10.98 -0.76
CA GLU A 117 -7.55 -10.26 -0.78
C GLU A 117 -6.83 -10.41 0.56
N ILE A 118 -5.58 -10.85 0.51
CA ILE A 118 -4.62 -10.78 1.63
C ILE A 118 -3.63 -9.66 1.33
N PRO A 119 -3.73 -8.51 2.02
CA PRO A 119 -2.96 -7.29 1.69
C PRO A 119 -1.45 -7.45 1.80
N THR A 120 -0.98 -8.27 2.74
CA THR A 120 0.43 -8.59 2.98
C THR A 120 0.57 -10.07 3.26
N TYR A 121 1.51 -10.73 2.62
CA TYR A 121 1.83 -12.13 2.90
C TYR A 121 3.33 -12.38 2.70
N PRO A 122 4.00 -13.09 3.63
CA PRO A 122 3.52 -13.55 4.94
C PRO A 122 3.34 -12.39 5.93
N TYR A 123 2.34 -12.48 6.84
CA TYR A 123 2.02 -11.40 7.78
C TYR A 123 2.25 -11.75 9.27
N ASP A 124 2.59 -12.99 9.57
CA ASP A 124 2.69 -13.47 10.95
C ASP A 124 3.73 -12.72 11.81
N SER A 125 4.82 -12.26 11.20
CA SER A 125 5.89 -11.52 11.88
C SER A 125 5.52 -10.06 12.14
N GLU A 126 4.79 -9.41 11.23
CA GLU A 126 4.36 -8.02 11.41
C GLU A 126 3.46 -7.86 12.65
N TYR A 127 2.58 -8.84 12.87
CA TYR A 127 1.62 -8.79 13.98
C TYR A 127 2.23 -9.16 15.33
N LYS A 128 3.26 -10.01 15.35
CA LYS A 128 4.00 -10.29 16.59
C LYS A 128 4.64 -9.02 17.15
N ALA A 129 5.18 -8.19 16.28
CA ALA A 129 5.80 -6.91 16.65
C ALA A 129 4.79 -5.87 17.15
N GLN A 130 3.52 -5.96 16.77
CA GLN A 130 2.46 -5.01 17.13
C GLN A 130 1.63 -5.42 18.36
N GLY A 131 1.93 -6.56 19.00
CA GLY A 131 1.23 -7.03 20.21
C GLY A 131 -0.18 -7.61 19.98
N ILE A 132 -0.59 -7.90 18.74
CA ILE A 132 -1.92 -8.44 18.39
C ILE A 132 -1.88 -9.98 18.36
N SER A 133 -1.30 -10.61 19.36
CA SER A 133 -1.06 -12.06 19.38
C SER A 133 -2.34 -12.89 19.39
N HIS A 134 -3.40 -12.44 20.08
CA HIS A 134 -4.65 -13.20 20.22
C HIS A 134 -5.45 -13.29 18.91
N GLN A 135 -5.58 -12.19 18.16
CA GLN A 135 -6.29 -12.18 16.87
C GLN A 135 -5.58 -13.06 15.84
N ILE A 136 -4.26 -13.00 15.80
CA ILE A 136 -3.44 -13.85 14.91
C ILE A 136 -3.53 -15.33 15.30
N PHE A 137 -3.61 -15.64 16.58
CA PHE A 137 -3.80 -17.02 17.03
C PHE A 137 -5.14 -17.58 16.50
N GLN A 138 -6.23 -16.84 16.65
CA GLN A 138 -7.54 -17.25 16.11
C GLN A 138 -7.49 -17.39 14.58
N ASP A 139 -6.90 -16.42 13.89
CA ASP A 139 -6.75 -16.43 12.44
C ASP A 139 -6.01 -17.70 11.98
N LYS A 140 -4.90 -18.06 12.63
CA LYS A 140 -4.13 -19.28 12.34
C LYS A 140 -4.94 -20.58 12.45
N LEU A 141 -5.87 -20.66 13.39
CA LEU A 141 -6.72 -21.83 13.55
C LEU A 141 -7.71 -22.02 12.40
N PHE A 142 -8.19 -20.92 11.82
CA PHE A 142 -9.29 -20.94 10.87
C PHE A 142 -8.93 -20.59 9.44
N ARG A 143 -7.81 -19.90 9.17
CA ARG A 143 -7.45 -19.36 7.85
C ARG A 143 -7.32 -20.43 6.77
N ASN A 144 -6.73 -21.60 7.08
CA ASN A 144 -6.62 -22.70 6.13
C ASN A 144 -8.00 -23.31 5.79
N GLN A 145 -8.90 -23.37 6.79
CA GLN A 145 -10.25 -23.84 6.57
C GLN A 145 -11.09 -22.83 5.79
N LEU A 146 -10.97 -21.54 6.10
CA LEU A 146 -11.62 -20.47 5.33
C LEU A 146 -11.18 -20.49 3.87
N ALA A 147 -9.88 -20.60 3.63
CA ALA A 147 -9.30 -20.63 2.29
C ALA A 147 -9.89 -21.72 1.39
N LYS A 148 -10.20 -22.91 1.93
CA LYS A 148 -10.83 -24.02 1.17
C LYS A 148 -12.20 -23.69 0.60
N HIS A 149 -12.89 -22.69 1.12
CA HIS A 149 -14.23 -22.30 0.66
C HIS A 149 -14.20 -21.12 -0.32
N LEU A 150 -13.03 -20.49 -0.53
CA LEU A 150 -12.84 -19.41 -1.50
C LEU A 150 -12.63 -19.98 -2.91
N ASP A 151 -12.94 -19.21 -3.94
CA ASP A 151 -12.59 -19.53 -5.33
C ASP A 151 -11.10 -19.24 -5.61
N ALA A 152 -10.55 -18.20 -4.97
CA ALA A 152 -9.13 -17.87 -4.99
C ALA A 152 -8.76 -16.90 -3.86
N ILE A 153 -7.47 -16.81 -3.58
CA ILE A 153 -6.88 -15.74 -2.76
C ILE A 153 -6.21 -14.73 -3.68
N ILE A 154 -6.53 -13.44 -3.51
CA ILE A 154 -5.86 -12.35 -4.19
C ILE A 154 -4.67 -11.93 -3.35
N THR A 155 -3.49 -11.83 -3.96
CA THR A 155 -2.26 -11.49 -3.26
C THR A 155 -1.39 -10.52 -4.06
N PHE A 156 -0.65 -9.69 -3.33
CA PHE A 156 0.40 -8.80 -3.88
C PHE A 156 1.79 -9.43 -3.81
N SER A 157 1.87 -10.66 -3.31
CA SER A 157 3.10 -11.46 -3.26
C SER A 157 3.23 -12.39 -4.47
N ASP A 158 4.39 -13.04 -4.61
CA ASP A 158 4.67 -13.95 -5.73
C ASP A 158 4.28 -15.42 -5.43
N TYR A 159 3.54 -15.67 -4.36
CA TYR A 159 3.11 -17.03 -3.99
C TYR A 159 1.96 -17.52 -4.86
N ASP A 160 2.09 -18.72 -5.43
CA ASP A 160 1.03 -19.37 -6.22
C ASP A 160 -0.05 -20.03 -5.36
N VAL A 161 0.29 -20.36 -4.11
CA VAL A 161 -0.61 -21.00 -3.15
C VAL A 161 -0.46 -20.32 -1.80
N ILE A 162 -1.58 -19.93 -1.19
CA ILE A 162 -1.64 -19.38 0.17
C ILE A 162 -2.71 -20.16 0.95
N PHE A 163 -2.36 -20.67 2.12
CA PHE A 163 -3.25 -21.48 2.98
C PHE A 163 -3.92 -22.68 2.28
N GLY A 164 -3.22 -23.24 1.27
CA GLY A 164 -3.73 -24.37 0.48
C GLY A 164 -4.71 -23.96 -0.63
N GLN A 165 -4.93 -22.67 -0.87
CA GLN A 165 -5.77 -22.18 -1.94
C GLN A 165 -4.92 -21.51 -3.05
N ARG A 166 -5.34 -21.67 -4.32
CA ARG A 166 -4.72 -20.98 -5.46
C ARG A 166 -4.79 -19.46 -5.28
N THR A 167 -3.80 -18.76 -5.80
CA THR A 167 -3.78 -17.30 -5.78
C THR A 167 -4.06 -16.69 -7.14
N ILE A 168 -4.57 -15.46 -7.10
CA ILE A 168 -4.55 -14.52 -8.22
C ILE A 168 -3.56 -13.43 -7.80
N ARG A 169 -2.40 -13.41 -8.45
CA ARG A 169 -1.34 -12.46 -8.17
C ARG A 169 -1.62 -11.15 -8.88
N ILE A 170 -1.71 -10.09 -8.12
CA ILE A 170 -1.87 -8.74 -8.63
C ILE A 170 -0.77 -7.83 -8.07
N SER A 171 -0.66 -6.66 -8.64
CA SER A 171 0.17 -5.59 -8.10
C SER A 171 -0.66 -4.53 -7.40
N ASN A 172 -0.05 -3.78 -6.48
CA ASN A 172 -0.67 -2.55 -6.03
C ASN A 172 -0.84 -1.64 -7.25
N GLY A 173 -2.08 -1.29 -7.52
CA GLY A 173 -2.42 -0.43 -8.65
C GLY A 173 -2.17 1.04 -8.35
N ILE A 174 -2.20 1.82 -9.39
CA ILE A 174 -2.20 3.29 -9.34
C ILE A 174 -3.46 3.82 -10.04
N ASP A 175 -4.03 4.87 -9.46
CA ASP A 175 -5.03 5.69 -10.14
C ASP A 175 -4.32 6.82 -10.86
N PHE A 176 -4.18 6.66 -12.18
CA PHE A 176 -3.46 7.62 -13.02
C PHE A 176 -4.15 8.98 -13.09
N GLU A 177 -5.45 9.08 -12.91
CA GLU A 177 -6.18 10.35 -12.93
C GLU A 177 -5.89 11.19 -11.67
N SER A 178 -5.64 10.54 -10.52
CA SER A 178 -5.35 11.23 -9.26
C SER A 178 -3.89 11.65 -9.09
N VAL A 179 -2.98 11.12 -9.90
CA VAL A 179 -1.54 11.37 -9.79
C VAL A 179 -1.04 12.18 -10.98
N LYS A 180 -0.56 13.41 -10.73
CA LYS A 180 0.00 14.27 -11.77
C LYS A 180 1.40 13.83 -12.18
N VAL A 181 1.70 13.91 -13.48
CA VAL A 181 3.06 13.78 -14.00
C VAL A 181 3.86 15.04 -13.65
N LYS A 182 5.12 14.88 -13.30
CA LYS A 182 6.06 15.98 -13.12
C LYS A 182 6.20 16.78 -14.43
N LYS A 183 6.12 18.10 -14.33
CA LYS A 183 6.05 19.00 -15.51
C LYS A 183 7.32 19.08 -16.35
N SER A 184 8.49 18.96 -15.73
CA SER A 184 9.77 19.04 -16.47
C SER A 184 10.92 18.36 -15.73
N VAL A 185 11.94 17.93 -16.48
CA VAL A 185 13.22 17.46 -15.96
C VAL A 185 14.26 18.54 -16.21
N ASN A 186 14.82 19.11 -15.15
CA ASN A 186 15.86 20.12 -15.27
C ASN A 186 17.25 19.47 -15.19
N ASN A 187 17.67 18.80 -16.27
CA ASN A 187 18.95 18.08 -16.35
C ASN A 187 20.20 18.99 -16.38
N THR A 188 20.03 20.31 -16.41
CA THR A 188 21.14 21.28 -16.50
C THR A 188 21.57 21.84 -15.16
N SER A 189 20.77 21.69 -14.12
CA SER A 189 21.11 22.20 -12.78
C SER A 189 22.19 21.36 -12.10
N LYS A 190 23.03 22.01 -11.30
CA LYS A 190 23.94 21.32 -10.37
C LYS A 190 23.26 21.03 -9.02
N GLU A 191 21.95 20.86 -9.04
CA GLU A 191 21.13 20.56 -7.89
C GLU A 191 20.37 19.23 -8.13
N LEU A 192 20.31 18.37 -7.12
CA LEU A 192 19.54 17.13 -7.12
C LEU A 192 18.65 17.11 -5.89
N ASN A 193 17.34 17.12 -6.10
CA ASN A 193 16.35 17.11 -5.05
C ASN A 193 15.77 15.70 -4.87
N LEU A 194 16.15 15.03 -3.79
CA LEU A 194 15.63 13.73 -3.39
C LEU A 194 14.30 13.89 -2.65
N ILE A 195 13.33 13.02 -2.86
CA ILE A 195 12.06 13.05 -2.14
C ILE A 195 11.70 11.70 -1.52
N GLY A 196 11.37 11.71 -0.22
CA GLY A 196 10.81 10.57 0.50
C GLY A 196 9.43 10.90 1.05
N VAL A 197 8.40 10.17 0.62
CA VAL A 197 7.01 10.35 1.08
C VAL A 197 6.57 9.15 1.89
N ALA A 198 6.20 9.32 3.17
CA ALA A 198 5.79 8.21 4.03
C ALA A 198 5.05 8.65 5.30
N GLU A 199 4.26 7.72 5.89
CA GLU A 199 4.19 7.60 7.33
C GLU A 199 5.51 6.96 7.77
N ILE A 200 6.38 7.75 8.46
CA ILE A 200 7.79 7.43 8.59
C ILE A 200 8.00 6.41 9.71
N HIS A 201 8.49 5.25 9.31
CA HIS A 201 8.91 4.15 10.18
C HIS A 201 10.39 3.81 9.94
N THR A 202 10.98 3.00 10.82
CA THR A 202 12.38 2.57 10.72
C THR A 202 12.70 1.82 9.42
N TRP A 203 11.75 1.07 8.89
CA TRP A 203 11.91 0.33 7.63
C TRP A 203 11.93 1.21 6.36
N HIS A 204 11.67 2.52 6.46
CA HIS A 204 11.91 3.42 5.34
C HIS A 204 13.40 3.72 5.12
N GLY A 205 14.23 3.56 6.16
CA GLY A 205 15.68 3.71 6.05
C GLY A 205 16.15 5.11 5.65
N PHE A 206 15.35 6.16 5.93
CA PHE A 206 15.70 7.55 5.60
C PHE A 206 16.95 8.04 6.35
N ASP A 207 17.27 7.44 7.48
CA ASP A 207 18.54 7.65 8.21
C ASP A 207 19.76 7.28 7.36
N ARG A 208 19.65 6.27 6.48
CA ARG A 208 20.72 5.89 5.55
C ARG A 208 21.00 6.98 4.51
N VAL A 209 19.94 7.72 4.08
CA VAL A 209 20.10 8.88 3.18
C VAL A 209 20.80 10.03 3.90
N VAL A 210 20.41 10.34 5.16
CA VAL A 210 21.04 11.39 5.95
C VAL A 210 22.53 11.10 6.17
N LYS A 211 22.89 9.87 6.54
CA LYS A 211 24.29 9.44 6.67
C LYS A 211 25.04 9.49 5.34
N GLY A 212 24.38 9.15 4.24
CA GLY A 212 24.91 9.27 2.88
C GLY A 212 25.23 10.71 2.51
N LEU A 213 24.34 11.67 2.84
CA LEU A 213 24.58 13.09 2.66
C LEU A 213 25.75 13.59 3.51
N ALA A 214 25.87 13.15 4.77
CA ALA A 214 27.01 13.48 5.61
C ALA A 214 28.34 13.00 5.01
N ASN A 215 28.38 11.76 4.51
CA ASN A 215 29.57 11.25 3.81
C ASN A 215 29.84 12.05 2.53
N TYR A 216 28.82 12.41 1.78
CA TYR A 216 28.95 13.22 0.57
C TYR A 216 29.53 14.61 0.87
N TYR A 217 29.00 15.31 1.87
CA TYR A 217 29.43 16.66 2.23
C TYR A 217 30.70 16.70 3.14
N SER A 218 31.29 15.55 3.48
CA SER A 218 32.58 15.51 4.17
C SER A 218 33.73 16.13 3.34
N LYS A 219 33.50 16.34 2.04
CA LYS A 219 34.42 16.99 1.08
C LYS A 219 33.66 18.02 0.26
N PRO A 220 34.35 19.01 -0.30
CA PRO A 220 33.72 19.96 -1.24
C PRO A 220 33.05 19.24 -2.42
N GLN A 221 31.82 19.59 -2.73
CA GLN A 221 31.03 18.93 -3.74
C GLN A 221 30.62 19.87 -4.89
N LYS A 222 30.53 19.29 -6.09
CA LYS A 222 30.09 20.00 -7.31
C LYS A 222 28.59 20.18 -7.38
N TYR A 223 27.83 19.22 -6.82
CA TYR A 223 26.36 19.22 -6.83
C TYR A 223 25.83 19.56 -5.44
N ILE A 224 24.73 20.32 -5.40
CA ILE A 224 23.93 20.52 -4.20
C ILE A 224 22.87 19.42 -4.19
N VAL A 225 22.83 18.62 -3.12
CA VAL A 225 21.85 17.55 -2.96
C VAL A 225 21.02 17.82 -1.71
N LYS A 226 19.72 17.88 -1.87
CA LYS A 226 18.76 18.07 -0.76
C LYS A 226 17.83 16.86 -0.64
N PHE A 227 17.44 16.56 0.58
CA PHE A 227 16.48 15.50 0.86
C PHE A 227 15.20 16.08 1.45
N HIS A 228 14.12 16.01 0.68
CA HIS A 228 12.79 16.48 0.99
C HIS A 228 11.99 15.32 1.60
N VAL A 229 11.70 15.41 2.90
CA VAL A 229 10.96 14.38 3.65
C VAL A 229 9.54 14.88 3.85
N VAL A 230 8.58 14.17 3.25
CA VAL A 230 7.16 14.50 3.33
C VAL A 230 6.42 13.40 4.07
N GLY A 231 5.63 13.78 5.05
CA GLY A 231 4.86 12.85 5.86
C GLY A 231 4.97 13.11 7.36
N TYR A 232 4.62 12.13 8.15
CA TYR A 232 4.67 12.24 9.60
C TYR A 232 5.29 10.96 10.20
N PHE A 233 5.84 11.09 11.39
CA PHE A 233 6.45 9.96 12.07
C PHE A 233 5.38 9.14 12.81
N PHE A 234 5.49 7.82 12.72
CA PHE A 234 4.59 6.90 13.44
C PHE A 234 4.67 7.10 14.97
N SER A 235 5.83 7.48 15.51
CA SER A 235 6.02 7.75 16.92
C SER A 235 6.88 8.99 17.17
N LYS A 236 6.64 9.65 18.31
CA LYS A 236 7.46 10.79 18.77
C LYS A 236 8.93 10.40 18.98
N GLU A 237 9.19 9.18 19.48
CA GLU A 237 10.55 8.68 19.65
C GLU A 237 11.25 8.48 18.29
N GLY A 238 10.53 7.97 17.30
CA GLY A 238 11.04 7.84 15.92
C GLY A 238 11.42 9.19 15.33
N GLU A 239 10.58 10.20 15.52
CA GLU A 239 10.88 11.57 15.11
C GLU A 239 12.10 12.14 15.83
N ALA A 240 12.16 12.03 17.15
CA ALA A 240 13.29 12.53 17.95
C ALA A 240 14.61 11.87 17.51
N LYS A 241 14.61 10.55 17.30
CA LYS A 241 15.79 9.82 16.79
C LYS A 241 16.20 10.31 15.40
N PHE A 242 15.26 10.51 14.49
CA PHE A 242 15.57 10.97 13.14
C PHE A 242 16.12 12.40 13.13
N ARG A 243 15.52 13.32 13.90
CA ARG A 243 16.03 14.68 14.08
C ARG A 243 17.42 14.69 14.70
N LYS A 244 17.68 13.82 15.70
CA LYS A 244 19.00 13.67 16.28
C LYS A 244 20.04 13.21 15.24
N ILE A 245 19.70 12.27 14.35
CA ILE A 245 20.59 11.85 13.26
C ILE A 245 20.94 13.03 12.33
N ILE A 246 19.97 13.88 12.01
CA ILE A 246 20.19 15.07 11.19
C ILE A 246 21.19 16.02 11.88
N THR A 247 20.96 16.32 13.18
CA THR A 247 21.79 17.25 13.95
C THR A 247 23.20 16.68 14.20
N ASP A 248 23.31 15.41 14.62
CA ASP A 248 24.60 14.76 14.88
C ASP A 248 25.50 14.73 13.61
N ASN A 249 24.89 14.75 12.43
CA ASN A 249 25.59 14.76 11.13
C ASN A 249 25.67 16.16 10.48
N HIS A 250 25.18 17.21 11.12
CA HIS A 250 25.16 18.60 10.60
C HIS A 250 24.45 18.73 9.24
N MET A 251 23.31 18.02 9.06
CA MET A 251 22.58 17.97 7.78
C MET A 251 21.32 18.85 7.74
N GLU A 252 21.10 19.73 8.72
CA GLU A 252 19.90 20.58 8.84
C GLU A 252 19.66 21.44 7.60
N ARG A 253 20.73 21.86 6.94
CA ARG A 253 20.66 22.65 5.70
C ARG A 253 20.20 21.86 4.48
N TYR A 254 20.39 20.53 4.51
CA TYR A 254 20.20 19.64 3.36
C TYR A 254 19.01 18.70 3.52
N VAL A 255 18.45 18.57 4.72
CA VAL A 255 17.27 17.74 5.00
C VAL A 255 16.09 18.60 5.41
N ILE A 256 15.05 18.64 4.57
CA ILE A 256 13.88 19.48 4.76
C ILE A 256 12.69 18.62 5.15
N LEU A 257 12.11 18.89 6.33
CA LEU A 257 10.94 18.16 6.85
C LEU A 257 9.68 18.99 6.61
N TYR A 258 8.76 18.49 5.77
CA TYR A 258 7.54 19.21 5.40
C TYR A 258 6.33 18.91 6.27
N GLY A 259 6.38 17.84 7.10
CA GLY A 259 5.17 17.32 7.72
C GLY A 259 4.22 16.67 6.69
N LYS A 260 3.00 16.38 7.11
CA LYS A 260 1.99 15.75 6.25
C LYS A 260 1.55 16.72 5.14
N LYS A 261 1.65 16.28 3.88
CA LYS A 261 1.19 16.99 2.68
C LYS A 261 0.38 16.06 1.80
N HIS A 262 -0.60 16.58 1.06
CA HIS A 262 -1.44 15.85 0.13
C HIS A 262 -1.99 16.77 -0.96
N GLY A 263 -2.55 16.21 -2.02
CA GLY A 263 -3.12 16.97 -3.15
C GLY A 263 -2.12 17.93 -3.76
N GLY A 264 -2.56 19.16 -4.06
CA GLY A 264 -1.75 20.18 -4.73
C GLY A 264 -0.47 20.58 -4.00
N ASP A 265 -0.46 20.57 -2.66
CA ASP A 265 0.73 20.84 -1.87
C ASP A 265 1.82 19.78 -2.10
N LEU A 266 1.42 18.51 -2.17
CA LEU A 266 2.32 17.41 -2.47
C LEU A 266 2.80 17.47 -3.92
N ASP A 267 1.90 17.74 -4.85
CA ASP A 267 2.25 17.90 -6.27
C ASP A 267 3.30 18.99 -6.49
N THR A 268 3.16 20.12 -5.79
CA THR A 268 4.13 21.24 -5.86
C THR A 268 5.52 20.78 -5.40
N ILE A 269 5.61 19.97 -4.35
CA ILE A 269 6.90 19.43 -3.88
C ILE A 269 7.49 18.48 -4.93
N PHE A 270 6.68 17.61 -5.51
CA PHE A 270 7.14 16.70 -6.55
C PHE A 270 7.62 17.42 -7.82
N ASP A 271 7.02 18.55 -8.16
CA ASP A 271 7.39 19.29 -9.38
C ASP A 271 8.87 19.75 -9.40
N TYR A 272 9.47 20.01 -8.24
CA TYR A 272 10.89 20.35 -8.15
C TYR A 272 11.80 19.23 -7.65
N CYS A 273 11.25 18.09 -7.24
CA CYS A 273 12.06 16.93 -6.86
C CYS A 273 12.41 16.07 -8.08
N ASP A 274 13.59 15.48 -8.05
CA ASP A 274 14.20 14.82 -9.20
C ASP A 274 14.29 13.30 -9.03
N PHE A 275 14.37 12.82 -7.79
CA PHE A 275 14.67 11.43 -7.49
C PHE A 275 13.93 10.93 -6.26
N GLY A 276 13.18 9.85 -6.41
CA GLY A 276 12.37 9.25 -5.35
C GLY A 276 13.20 8.36 -4.41
N ILE A 277 12.92 8.44 -3.12
CA ILE A 277 13.47 7.55 -2.09
C ILE A 277 12.39 6.56 -1.65
N GLY A 278 12.50 5.33 -2.11
CA GLY A 278 11.66 4.21 -1.71
C GLY A 278 11.96 3.72 -0.30
N SER A 279 11.68 2.45 0.00
CA SER A 279 12.08 1.87 1.27
C SER A 279 13.52 1.39 1.19
N LEU A 280 14.32 1.70 2.21
CA LEU A 280 15.75 1.37 2.26
C LEU A 280 16.11 0.53 3.49
N GLY A 281 15.13 0.19 4.34
CA GLY A 281 15.33 -0.50 5.61
C GLY A 281 14.36 -1.65 5.86
N ARG A 282 13.75 -2.24 4.83
CA ARG A 282 12.80 -3.37 4.98
C ARG A 282 13.45 -4.61 5.58
N HIS A 283 14.74 -4.81 5.34
CA HIS A 283 15.54 -5.87 5.98
C HIS A 283 15.48 -5.82 7.53
N ARG A 284 15.32 -4.62 8.14
CA ARG A 284 15.19 -4.43 9.60
C ARG A 284 13.96 -5.14 10.19
N VAL A 285 12.97 -5.44 9.37
CA VAL A 285 11.73 -6.13 9.76
C VAL A 285 11.55 -7.47 9.04
N GLY A 286 12.62 -7.98 8.40
CA GLY A 286 12.62 -9.27 7.73
C GLY A 286 11.74 -9.33 6.48
N ILE A 287 11.51 -8.19 5.83
CA ILE A 287 10.75 -8.10 4.57
C ILE A 287 11.72 -7.75 3.45
N ASP A 288 11.97 -8.69 2.56
CA ASP A 288 12.85 -8.56 1.40
C ASP A 288 12.08 -8.43 0.07
N ARG A 289 10.80 -8.83 0.04
CA ARG A 289 9.95 -8.71 -1.16
C ARG A 289 8.65 -7.98 -0.83
N ILE A 290 8.38 -6.87 -1.48
CA ILE A 290 7.16 -6.11 -1.29
C ILE A 290 6.89 -5.15 -2.46
N LYS A 291 5.63 -5.10 -2.92
CA LYS A 291 5.14 -4.20 -3.96
C LYS A 291 4.55 -2.94 -3.32
N THR A 292 5.39 -1.91 -3.06
CA THR A 292 4.96 -0.72 -2.32
C THR A 292 4.17 0.27 -3.17
N LEU A 293 3.14 0.92 -2.61
CA LEU A 293 2.39 1.99 -3.28
C LEU A 293 3.30 3.16 -3.69
N LYS A 294 4.30 3.45 -2.88
CA LYS A 294 5.28 4.52 -3.07
C LYS A 294 6.04 4.39 -4.39
N ASN A 295 6.53 3.19 -4.73
CA ASN A 295 7.24 2.94 -5.98
C ASN A 295 6.33 3.22 -7.20
N ARG A 296 5.03 2.83 -7.11
CA ARG A 296 4.03 3.11 -8.14
C ARG A 296 3.77 4.60 -8.28
N GLU A 297 3.67 5.33 -7.18
CA GLU A 297 3.46 6.77 -7.21
C GLU A 297 4.65 7.50 -7.82
N TYR A 298 5.90 7.14 -7.48
CA TYR A 298 7.07 7.75 -8.10
C TYR A 298 7.11 7.53 -9.61
N ALA A 299 6.89 6.30 -10.05
CA ALA A 299 6.82 6.01 -11.48
C ALA A 299 5.64 6.71 -12.17
N ALA A 300 4.46 6.78 -11.54
CA ALA A 300 3.31 7.48 -12.08
C ALA A 300 3.54 9.00 -12.18
N ARG A 301 4.35 9.58 -11.29
CA ARG A 301 4.81 10.97 -11.38
C ARG A 301 5.94 11.16 -12.40
N GLY A 302 6.51 10.07 -12.90
CA GLY A 302 7.56 10.10 -13.91
C GLY A 302 8.94 10.43 -13.34
N ILE A 303 9.22 10.09 -12.07
CA ILE A 303 10.55 10.29 -11.48
C ILE A 303 11.27 8.95 -11.27
N PRO A 304 12.58 8.86 -11.59
CA PRO A 304 13.40 7.73 -11.21
C PRO A 304 13.54 7.64 -9.70
N PHE A 305 13.82 6.45 -9.16
CA PHE A 305 13.89 6.25 -7.72
C PHE A 305 14.81 5.11 -7.29
N ILE A 306 15.14 5.09 -5.99
CA ILE A 306 15.96 4.07 -5.35
C ILE A 306 15.17 3.35 -4.26
N TYR A 307 15.38 2.03 -4.13
CA TYR A 307 14.87 1.20 -3.04
C TYR A 307 15.77 -0.01 -2.82
N SER A 308 15.61 -0.73 -1.70
CA SER A 308 16.48 -1.87 -1.34
C SER A 308 15.79 -3.23 -1.40
N GLU A 309 14.48 -3.28 -1.23
CA GLU A 309 13.69 -4.52 -1.32
C GLU A 309 13.58 -5.03 -2.76
N THR A 310 13.06 -6.25 -2.94
CA THR A 310 12.65 -6.78 -4.24
C THR A 310 11.22 -6.34 -4.56
N ASP A 311 11.03 -5.68 -5.70
CA ASP A 311 9.74 -5.36 -6.28
C ASP A 311 9.73 -5.80 -7.74
N SER A 312 9.12 -6.95 -8.02
CA SER A 312 9.13 -7.60 -9.34
C SER A 312 8.57 -6.72 -10.47
N ASP A 313 7.79 -5.69 -10.14
CA ASP A 313 7.27 -4.76 -11.14
C ASP A 313 8.32 -3.72 -11.58
N PHE A 314 9.40 -3.54 -10.81
CA PHE A 314 10.37 -2.46 -11.01
C PHE A 314 11.84 -2.90 -11.12
N ASP A 315 12.22 -4.06 -10.59
CA ASP A 315 13.64 -4.46 -10.43
C ASP A 315 14.47 -4.41 -11.73
N ASN A 316 13.84 -4.57 -12.89
CA ASN A 316 14.51 -4.57 -14.19
C ASN A 316 14.30 -3.30 -15.02
N ARG A 317 13.75 -2.22 -14.44
CA ARG A 317 13.50 -0.97 -15.17
C ARG A 317 14.71 -0.05 -15.14
N SER A 318 15.03 0.58 -16.28
CA SER A 318 16.23 1.41 -16.45
C SER A 318 16.29 2.69 -15.60
N TYR A 319 15.18 3.11 -15.04
CA TYR A 319 15.07 4.27 -14.16
C TYR A 319 15.09 3.92 -12.67
N ILE A 320 15.44 2.69 -12.33
CA ILE A 320 15.53 2.19 -10.95
C ILE A 320 16.98 2.00 -10.53
N LEU A 321 17.34 2.60 -9.41
CA LEU A 321 18.59 2.33 -8.72
C LEU A 321 18.32 1.37 -7.53
N LYS A 322 19.06 0.28 -7.47
CA LYS A 322 18.97 -0.67 -6.33
C LYS A 322 20.00 -0.32 -5.28
N ALA A 323 19.56 -0.15 -4.05
CA ALA A 323 20.45 -0.08 -2.89
C ALA A 323 20.62 -1.48 -2.26
N PRO A 324 21.75 -1.77 -1.60
CA PRO A 324 21.88 -2.98 -0.81
C PRO A 324 20.86 -2.99 0.36
N ALA A 325 20.36 -4.18 0.69
CA ALA A 325 19.41 -4.37 1.80
C ALA A 325 20.19 -4.55 3.13
N ASP A 326 20.91 -3.53 3.54
CA ASP A 326 21.76 -3.49 4.73
C ASP A 326 21.75 -2.09 5.39
N GLU A 327 22.66 -1.83 6.33
CA GLU A 327 22.76 -0.55 7.05
C GLU A 327 23.76 0.43 6.42
N THR A 328 24.34 0.13 5.26
CA THR A 328 25.31 1.04 4.63
C THR A 328 24.64 2.36 4.26
N PRO A 329 25.29 3.51 4.49
CA PRO A 329 24.81 4.80 4.00
C PRO A 329 24.62 4.79 2.49
N ILE A 330 23.62 5.51 2.00
CA ILE A 330 23.36 5.61 0.55
C ILE A 330 24.47 6.39 -0.13
N ASP A 331 25.04 5.81 -1.20
CA ASP A 331 26.05 6.51 -2.00
C ASP A 331 25.38 7.60 -2.87
N ILE A 332 25.53 8.85 -2.44
CA ILE A 332 24.97 10.01 -3.14
C ILE A 332 25.63 10.23 -4.51
N ASN A 333 26.95 9.92 -4.63
CA ASN A 333 27.65 10.06 -5.93
C ASN A 333 27.09 9.04 -6.95
N GLN A 334 26.81 7.81 -6.51
CA GLN A 334 26.17 6.80 -7.33
C GLN A 334 24.76 7.27 -7.75
N GLY A 335 23.99 7.86 -6.83
CA GLY A 335 22.68 8.44 -7.12
C GLY A 335 22.74 9.55 -8.19
N ILE A 336 23.68 10.49 -8.07
CA ILE A 336 23.91 11.55 -9.06
C ILE A 336 24.30 10.95 -10.42
N ALA A 337 25.26 10.04 -10.44
CA ALA A 337 25.73 9.40 -11.67
C ALA A 337 24.59 8.66 -12.36
N PHE A 338 23.80 7.88 -11.60
CA PHE A 338 22.64 7.16 -12.12
C PHE A 338 21.59 8.12 -12.69
N TYR A 339 21.17 9.14 -11.93
CA TYR A 339 20.16 10.10 -12.38
C TYR A 339 20.52 10.71 -13.73
N ARG A 340 21.80 11.01 -13.99
CA ARG A 340 22.30 11.55 -15.26
C ARG A 340 22.26 10.55 -16.42
N THR A 341 22.19 9.26 -16.15
CA THR A 341 22.08 8.22 -17.20
C THR A 341 20.64 7.97 -17.64
N VAL A 342 19.65 8.37 -16.83
CA VAL A 342 18.23 8.18 -17.16
C VAL A 342 17.87 9.07 -18.34
N LYS A 343 17.48 8.46 -19.46
CA LYS A 343 17.09 9.13 -20.71
C LYS A 343 15.58 9.26 -20.89
N MET A 344 14.81 8.50 -20.10
CA MET A 344 13.36 8.48 -20.18
C MET A 344 12.79 9.82 -19.67
N THR A 345 11.83 10.36 -20.40
CA THR A 345 11.04 11.49 -19.94
C THR A 345 10.08 11.06 -18.81
N PRO A 346 9.54 12.00 -18.01
CA PRO A 346 8.51 11.67 -17.03
C PRO A 346 7.30 10.93 -17.62
N SER A 347 6.88 11.26 -18.83
CA SER A 347 5.81 10.56 -19.55
C SER A 347 6.21 9.13 -19.90
N ASP A 348 7.44 8.89 -20.38
CA ASP A 348 7.92 7.55 -20.71
C ASP A 348 7.95 6.64 -19.49
N ILE A 349 8.42 7.16 -18.33
CA ILE A 349 8.43 6.42 -17.07
C ILE A 349 7.00 6.05 -16.67
N ARG A 350 6.07 7.01 -16.69
CA ARG A 350 4.66 6.78 -16.39
C ARG A 350 4.04 5.76 -17.34
N ASP A 351 4.25 5.89 -18.62
CA ASP A 351 3.65 5.01 -19.63
C ASP A 351 4.17 3.58 -19.51
N SER A 352 5.41 3.42 -19.01
CA SER A 352 5.99 2.10 -18.78
C SER A 352 5.26 1.26 -17.72
N ILE A 353 4.37 1.86 -16.90
CA ILE A 353 3.62 1.20 -15.82
C ILE A 353 2.10 1.26 -16.03
N ARG A 354 1.61 1.46 -17.26
CA ARG A 354 0.16 1.49 -17.55
C ARG A 354 -0.55 0.22 -17.16
N ASP A 355 0.12 -0.92 -17.25
CA ASP A 355 -0.34 -2.22 -16.79
C ASP A 355 -0.59 -2.29 -15.26
N LEU A 356 -0.01 -1.37 -14.50
CA LEU A 356 -0.24 -1.24 -13.06
C LEU A 356 -1.45 -0.32 -12.72
N SER A 357 -2.31 0.03 -13.66
CA SER A 357 -3.57 0.71 -13.31
C SER A 357 -4.46 -0.21 -12.47
N TRP A 358 -5.29 0.36 -11.58
CA TRP A 358 -6.25 -0.44 -10.83
C TRP A 358 -7.24 -1.15 -11.74
N GLU A 359 -7.58 -0.56 -12.90
CA GLU A 359 -8.46 -1.20 -13.90
C GLU A 359 -7.82 -2.48 -14.44
N CYS A 360 -6.55 -2.44 -14.87
CA CYS A 360 -5.84 -3.63 -15.34
C CYS A 360 -5.75 -4.72 -14.26
N GLN A 361 -5.48 -4.34 -13.00
CA GLN A 361 -5.41 -5.28 -11.89
C GLN A 361 -6.76 -5.93 -11.59
N MET A 362 -7.85 -5.16 -11.57
CA MET A 362 -9.20 -5.69 -11.31
C MET A 362 -9.74 -6.47 -12.49
N GLU A 363 -9.44 -6.07 -13.72
CA GLU A 363 -9.76 -6.85 -14.93
C GLU A 363 -9.10 -8.24 -14.90
N HIS A 364 -7.81 -8.29 -14.48
CA HIS A 364 -7.10 -9.55 -14.29
C HIS A 364 -7.80 -10.44 -13.25
N VAL A 365 -8.23 -9.89 -12.11
CA VAL A 365 -9.02 -10.63 -11.10
C VAL A 365 -10.30 -11.20 -11.72
N ILE A 366 -11.08 -10.37 -12.43
CA ILE A 366 -12.37 -10.77 -13.01
C ILE A 366 -12.19 -11.89 -14.05
N LYS A 367 -11.16 -11.80 -14.89
CA LYS A 367 -10.86 -12.81 -15.93
C LYS A 367 -10.33 -14.14 -15.33
N SER A 368 -9.83 -14.12 -14.09
CA SER A 368 -9.27 -15.28 -13.41
C SER A 368 -10.28 -16.10 -12.59
N ILE A 369 -11.55 -15.64 -12.51
CA ILE A 369 -12.65 -16.24 -11.74
C ILE A 369 -13.72 -16.71 -12.71
#